data_5ff84443056d4605080bfefc27ee7ace
#
_entry.id   5ff84443056d4605080bfefc27ee7ace
#
_cell.length_a   1.000
_cell.length_b   1.000
_cell.length_c   1.000
_cell.angle_alpha   90.00
_cell.angle_beta   90.00
_cell.angle_gamma   90.00
#
_symmetry.space_group_name_H-M   'P 1'
#
loop_
_entity.id
_entity.type
_entity.pdbx_description
1 polymer ?
#
loop_
_entity_poly.entity_id
_entity_poly.type
_entity_poly.pdbx_seq_one_letter_code
_entity_poly.pdbx_strand_id
1 'polypeptide(L)'
;EFARRVTKLPGIGNLAVRRKIFRKIIDGLGGHLRLIICGAAPLLPETAAGLNDFGIVTIQGYGLTETSPVVAAERPEDLAAGSVGKPMPSVEVTIENKDENGIGEIVVKGPNVMMGYLDQPEETANVIKDGRFYTGDLGKFDDEGHLWITGRKKNVIVMKNGKNVFPEEIESIIDKLPYTSESMLFTREKHNELVLWVKIVYKPEYLEDTGVTFAEFVQTVRGVLAAINEKLPKYKHLHRFLLTDEPMIKTTTQKVKRNLEIEKINQQWQEELCYNNSI
;
A
#
# COMPACT_ATOMS: atom_id res chain seq x y z
N GLU A 1 -0.30 22.04 -1.67
CA GLU A 1 -1.15 22.70 -2.68
C GLU A 1 -0.47 23.92 -3.31
N PHE A 2 0.13 24.81 -2.50
CA PHE A 2 0.85 25.99 -3.01
C PHE A 2 1.98 25.61 -3.99
N ALA A 3 2.86 24.67 -3.62
CA ALA A 3 3.94 24.20 -4.48
C ALA A 3 3.41 23.67 -5.81
N ARG A 4 2.36 22.84 -5.78
CA ARG A 4 1.73 22.27 -6.96
C ARG A 4 1.11 23.33 -7.89
N ARG A 5 0.60 24.45 -7.35
CA ARG A 5 0.12 25.59 -8.15
C ARG A 5 1.27 26.34 -8.81
N VAL A 6 2.33 26.59 -8.05
CA VAL A 6 3.54 27.29 -8.55
C VAL A 6 4.22 26.51 -9.66
N THR A 7 4.36 25.20 -9.52
CA THR A 7 5.07 24.34 -10.51
C THR A 7 4.32 24.18 -11.84
N LYS A 8 3.01 24.52 -11.88
CA LYS A 8 2.22 24.54 -13.12
C LYS A 8 2.41 25.83 -13.95
N LEU A 9 3.11 26.84 -13.43
CA LEU A 9 3.36 28.08 -14.17
C LEU A 9 4.39 27.86 -15.29
N PRO A 10 4.25 28.55 -16.44
CA PRO A 10 5.22 28.47 -17.53
C PRO A 10 6.65 28.76 -17.06
N GLY A 11 7.62 27.94 -17.47
CA GLY A 11 9.04 28.12 -17.14
C GLY A 11 9.48 27.49 -15.81
N ILE A 12 8.57 26.97 -14.98
CA ILE A 12 8.92 26.32 -13.68
C ILE A 12 8.99 24.79 -13.79
N GLY A 13 8.93 24.23 -15.00
CA GLY A 13 9.05 22.78 -15.23
C GLY A 13 10.44 22.20 -14.89
N ASN A 14 11.48 23.04 -14.94
CA ASN A 14 12.86 22.59 -14.67
C ASN A 14 13.12 22.43 -13.17
N LEU A 15 13.69 21.27 -12.78
CA LEU A 15 14.03 20.93 -11.39
C LEU A 15 14.93 21.99 -10.74
N ALA A 16 15.91 22.54 -11.47
CA ALA A 16 16.81 23.57 -10.93
C ALA A 16 16.05 24.85 -10.54
N VAL A 17 15.05 25.22 -11.32
CA VAL A 17 14.19 26.39 -11.02
C VAL A 17 13.33 26.10 -9.80
N ARG A 18 12.72 24.91 -9.70
CA ARG A 18 11.96 24.49 -8.52
C ARG A 18 12.82 24.52 -7.26
N ARG A 19 14.01 23.95 -7.28
CA ARG A 19 14.97 23.97 -6.16
C ARG A 19 15.35 25.38 -5.72
N LYS A 20 15.47 26.32 -6.66
CA LYS A 20 15.78 27.71 -6.35
C LYS A 20 14.59 28.41 -5.66
N ILE A 21 13.38 28.17 -6.13
CA ILE A 21 12.14 28.72 -5.55
C ILE A 21 11.94 28.19 -4.12
N PHE A 22 12.13 26.87 -3.92
CA PHE A 22 11.92 26.20 -2.65
C PHE A 22 13.20 26.03 -1.83
N ARG A 23 14.18 26.92 -2.03
CA ARG A 23 15.51 26.82 -1.44
C ARG A 23 15.48 26.64 0.08
N LYS A 24 14.61 27.33 0.80
CA LYS A 24 14.48 27.18 2.26
C LYS A 24 14.15 25.75 2.69
N ILE A 25 13.31 25.04 1.91
CA ILE A 25 12.98 23.62 2.18
C ILE A 25 14.20 22.75 1.87
N ILE A 26 14.85 23.00 0.74
CA ILE A 26 16.06 22.26 0.33
C ILE A 26 17.19 22.45 1.35
N ASP A 27 17.42 23.70 1.81
CA ASP A 27 18.44 24.00 2.81
C ASP A 27 18.12 23.34 4.16
N GLY A 28 16.84 23.28 4.56
CA GLY A 28 16.37 22.55 5.74
C GLY A 28 16.63 21.03 5.67
N LEU A 29 16.77 20.48 4.47
CA LEU A 29 17.14 19.08 4.20
C LEU A 29 18.65 18.91 3.90
N GLY A 30 19.47 19.87 4.32
CA GLY A 30 20.94 19.85 4.15
C GLY A 30 21.43 20.46 2.83
N GLY A 31 20.58 21.05 2.00
CA GLY A 31 20.92 21.79 0.77
C GLY A 31 21.30 20.94 -0.45
N HIS A 32 21.69 19.70 -0.24
CA HIS A 32 22.26 18.82 -1.28
C HIS A 32 21.38 17.64 -1.69
N LEU A 33 20.28 17.37 -0.99
CA LEU A 33 19.37 16.27 -1.31
C LEU A 33 18.78 16.45 -2.72
N ARG A 34 19.03 15.49 -3.61
CA ARG A 34 18.58 15.52 -5.02
C ARG A 34 17.64 14.40 -5.37
N LEU A 35 17.83 13.24 -4.75
CA LEU A 35 17.13 12.00 -5.04
C LEU A 35 16.74 11.31 -3.74
N ILE A 36 15.52 10.83 -3.67
CA ILE A 36 15.03 9.92 -2.63
C ILE A 36 14.69 8.60 -3.33
N ILE A 37 15.23 7.51 -2.81
CA ILE A 37 14.87 6.16 -3.24
C ILE A 37 14.04 5.53 -2.13
N CYS A 38 12.80 5.18 -2.45
CA CYS A 38 11.84 4.60 -1.52
C CYS A 38 11.59 3.14 -1.88
N GLY A 39 11.61 2.26 -0.88
CA GLY A 39 11.36 0.83 -1.06
C GLY A 39 10.84 0.18 0.20
N ALA A 40 10.55 -1.11 0.15
CA ALA A 40 10.01 -1.94 1.23
C ALA A 40 8.57 -1.63 1.66
N ALA A 41 8.03 -0.45 1.36
CA ALA A 41 6.63 -0.08 1.58
C ALA A 41 6.13 0.77 0.41
N PRO A 42 4.81 0.76 0.13
CA PRO A 42 4.23 1.62 -0.89
C PRO A 42 4.44 3.10 -0.57
N LEU A 43 4.89 3.87 -1.55
CA LEU A 43 4.96 5.32 -1.48
C LEU A 43 3.67 5.90 -2.06
N LEU A 44 3.01 6.79 -1.32
CA LEU A 44 1.83 7.48 -1.83
C LEU A 44 2.19 8.33 -3.05
N PRO A 45 1.49 8.20 -4.18
CA PRO A 45 1.76 8.98 -5.39
C PRO A 45 1.75 10.50 -5.15
N GLU A 46 0.87 10.96 -4.26
CA GLU A 46 0.78 12.37 -3.89
C GLU A 46 2.02 12.86 -3.12
N THR A 47 2.63 11.99 -2.31
CA THR A 47 3.87 12.30 -1.57
C THR A 47 5.04 12.41 -2.54
N ALA A 48 5.19 11.45 -3.46
CA ALA A 48 6.20 11.50 -4.52
C ALA A 48 6.06 12.76 -5.37
N ALA A 49 4.83 13.06 -5.82
CA ALA A 49 4.53 14.27 -6.59
C ALA A 49 4.86 15.55 -5.80
N GLY A 50 4.52 15.61 -4.51
CA GLY A 50 4.82 16.75 -3.64
C GLY A 50 6.33 16.99 -3.47
N LEU A 51 7.12 15.94 -3.31
CA LEU A 51 8.58 16.03 -3.25
C LEU A 51 9.17 16.50 -4.59
N ASN A 52 8.66 15.96 -5.70
CA ASN A 52 9.03 16.40 -7.04
C ASN A 52 8.67 17.89 -7.29
N ASP A 53 7.56 18.38 -6.73
CA ASP A 53 7.18 19.79 -6.81
C ASP A 53 8.22 20.71 -6.12
N PHE A 54 8.89 20.22 -5.06
CA PHE A 54 10.00 20.94 -4.42
C PHE A 54 11.34 20.80 -5.17
N GLY A 55 11.39 19.99 -6.23
CA GLY A 55 12.63 19.73 -6.98
C GLY A 55 13.49 18.61 -6.38
N ILE A 56 12.87 17.70 -5.60
CA ILE A 56 13.50 16.48 -5.08
C ILE A 56 12.91 15.30 -5.86
N VAL A 57 13.71 14.70 -6.73
CA VAL A 57 13.28 13.52 -7.47
C VAL A 57 13.06 12.37 -6.50
N THR A 58 11.89 11.75 -6.56
CA THR A 58 11.57 10.62 -5.70
C THR A 58 11.19 9.45 -6.58
N ILE A 59 11.91 8.35 -6.45
CA ILE A 59 11.70 7.10 -7.17
C ILE A 59 11.34 5.98 -6.21
N GLN A 60 10.52 5.06 -6.67
CA GLN A 60 10.14 3.88 -5.94
C GLN A 60 10.79 2.64 -6.54
N GLY A 61 11.16 1.68 -5.69
CA GLY A 61 11.66 0.39 -6.11
C GLY A 61 10.97 -0.75 -5.37
N TYR A 62 10.96 -1.90 -6.01
CA TYR A 62 10.41 -3.13 -5.49
C TYR A 62 11.47 -4.22 -5.44
N GLY A 63 11.40 -5.00 -4.39
CA GLY A 63 12.22 -6.19 -4.24
C GLY A 63 12.07 -6.82 -2.85
N LEU A 64 12.77 -7.91 -2.67
CA LEU A 64 12.74 -8.74 -1.47
C LEU A 64 14.16 -9.12 -1.08
N THR A 65 14.35 -9.56 0.15
CA THR A 65 15.64 -10.12 0.59
C THR A 65 16.06 -11.28 -0.31
N GLU A 66 15.09 -12.08 -0.72
CA GLU A 66 15.23 -13.23 -1.63
C GLU A 66 15.67 -12.83 -3.05
N THR A 67 15.67 -11.56 -3.38
CA THR A 67 16.08 -11.04 -4.70
C THR A 67 17.24 -10.05 -4.66
N SER A 68 17.99 -9.97 -3.57
CA SER A 68 19.29 -9.29 -3.34
C SER A 68 19.38 -7.80 -3.69
N PRO A 69 18.57 -6.89 -3.28
CA PRO A 69 17.14 -7.02 -3.02
C PRO A 69 16.26 -6.60 -4.22
N VAL A 70 16.80 -5.85 -5.24
CA VAL A 70 15.99 -5.08 -6.20
C VAL A 70 15.54 -5.91 -7.39
N VAL A 71 14.25 -5.88 -7.67
CA VAL A 71 13.59 -6.51 -8.83
C VAL A 71 13.23 -5.48 -9.88
N ALA A 72 12.62 -4.38 -9.47
CA ALA A 72 12.19 -3.30 -10.35
C ALA A 72 12.40 -1.94 -9.67
N ALA A 73 12.63 -0.90 -10.45
CA ALA A 73 12.76 0.46 -9.95
C ALA A 73 12.31 1.48 -11.00
N GLU A 74 11.72 2.57 -10.51
CA GLU A 74 11.51 3.76 -11.33
C GLU A 74 12.83 4.42 -11.71
N ARG A 75 12.83 5.18 -12.80
CA ARG A 75 13.96 6.01 -13.22
C ARG A 75 13.52 7.46 -13.24
N PRO A 76 14.43 8.43 -12.95
CA PRO A 76 14.07 9.85 -12.96
C PRO A 76 13.46 10.34 -14.27
N GLU A 77 13.82 9.71 -15.39
CA GLU A 77 13.32 9.99 -16.74
C GLU A 77 12.06 9.21 -17.13
N ASP A 78 11.63 8.24 -16.30
CA ASP A 78 10.52 7.32 -16.60
C ASP A 78 9.75 7.03 -15.30
N LEU A 79 9.03 8.05 -14.82
CA LEU A 79 8.26 7.99 -13.57
C LEU A 79 6.79 7.64 -13.89
N ALA A 80 6.27 6.60 -13.26
CA ALA A 80 4.86 6.21 -13.33
C ALA A 80 4.28 6.16 -11.92
N ALA A 81 3.65 7.25 -11.50
CA ALA A 81 3.21 7.45 -10.12
C ALA A 81 2.32 6.32 -9.58
N GLY A 82 2.81 5.59 -8.60
CA GLY A 82 2.16 4.42 -7.99
C GLY A 82 2.67 3.08 -8.53
N SER A 83 3.48 3.08 -9.60
CA SER A 83 4.23 1.89 -10.02
C SER A 83 5.51 1.73 -9.20
N VAL A 84 6.16 0.60 -9.37
CA VAL A 84 7.51 0.36 -8.85
C VAL A 84 8.56 0.38 -9.98
N GLY A 85 8.21 0.98 -11.12
CA GLY A 85 9.06 1.11 -12.29
C GLY A 85 9.18 -0.18 -13.10
N LYS A 86 10.23 -0.27 -13.90
CA LYS A 86 10.50 -1.39 -14.80
C LYS A 86 11.50 -2.37 -14.17
N PRO A 87 11.46 -3.65 -14.59
CA PRO A 87 12.44 -4.63 -14.14
C PRO A 87 13.88 -4.14 -14.34
N MET A 88 14.75 -4.53 -13.42
CA MET A 88 16.18 -4.24 -13.50
C MET A 88 16.81 -4.96 -14.68
N PRO A 89 17.88 -4.42 -15.29
CA PRO A 89 18.65 -5.15 -16.30
C PRO A 89 19.05 -6.53 -15.78
N SER A 90 18.94 -7.56 -16.61
CA SER A 90 19.23 -8.96 -16.26
C SER A 90 18.24 -9.64 -15.32
N VAL A 91 17.15 -8.98 -14.94
CA VAL A 91 16.05 -9.56 -14.15
C VAL A 91 14.82 -9.72 -15.03
N GLU A 92 14.39 -10.96 -15.21
CA GLU A 92 13.15 -11.30 -15.89
C GLU A 92 12.02 -11.33 -14.86
N VAL A 93 10.95 -10.59 -15.13
CA VAL A 93 9.75 -10.58 -14.29
C VAL A 93 8.55 -11.00 -15.14
N THR A 94 7.82 -11.99 -14.67
CA THR A 94 6.59 -12.46 -15.30
C THR A 94 5.43 -12.41 -14.32
N ILE A 95 4.22 -12.30 -14.85
CA ILE A 95 2.99 -12.37 -14.07
C ILE A 95 2.31 -13.69 -14.39
N GLU A 96 2.18 -14.57 -13.41
CA GLU A 96 1.58 -15.88 -13.57
C GLU A 96 0.18 -15.96 -12.96
N ASN A 97 -0.65 -16.86 -13.48
CA ASN A 97 -2.03 -17.08 -13.04
C ASN A 97 -2.86 -15.78 -13.03
N LYS A 98 -2.78 -15.03 -14.12
CA LYS A 98 -3.49 -13.75 -14.30
C LYS A 98 -5.01 -13.93 -14.21
N ASP A 99 -5.66 -13.04 -13.48
CA ASP A 99 -7.12 -12.87 -13.51
C ASP A 99 -7.58 -12.05 -14.73
N GLU A 100 -8.90 -11.77 -14.80
CA GLU A 100 -9.53 -10.97 -15.85
C GLU A 100 -8.98 -9.53 -15.98
N ASN A 101 -8.33 -9.01 -14.92
CA ASN A 101 -7.72 -7.68 -14.87
C ASN A 101 -6.20 -7.71 -15.13
N GLY A 102 -5.65 -8.86 -15.49
CA GLY A 102 -4.22 -9.07 -15.72
C GLY A 102 -3.39 -9.16 -14.44
N ILE A 103 -4.03 -9.24 -13.27
CA ILE A 103 -3.36 -9.35 -11.97
C ILE A 103 -3.03 -10.82 -11.69
N GLY A 104 -1.79 -11.09 -11.35
CA GLY A 104 -1.33 -12.43 -11.01
C GLY A 104 -0.09 -12.40 -10.13
N GLU A 105 0.47 -13.57 -9.85
CA GLU A 105 1.67 -13.68 -9.02
C GLU A 105 2.90 -13.18 -9.77
N ILE A 106 3.66 -12.32 -9.11
CA ILE A 106 4.94 -11.83 -9.61
C ILE A 106 5.97 -12.93 -9.45
N VAL A 107 6.55 -13.36 -10.55
CA VAL A 107 7.58 -14.40 -10.60
C VAL A 107 8.85 -13.80 -11.18
N VAL A 108 9.97 -14.01 -10.48
CA VAL A 108 11.26 -13.41 -10.78
C VAL A 108 12.27 -14.48 -11.19
N LYS A 109 13.02 -14.23 -12.25
CA LYS A 109 14.17 -15.02 -12.66
C LYS A 109 15.34 -14.08 -12.92
N GLY A 110 16.51 -14.42 -12.39
CA GLY A 110 17.70 -13.62 -12.60
C GLY A 110 18.81 -13.96 -11.64
N PRO A 111 19.99 -13.39 -11.85
CA PRO A 111 21.16 -13.66 -11.00
C PRO A 111 21.02 -13.11 -9.57
N ASN A 112 20.02 -12.26 -9.35
CA ASN A 112 19.69 -11.66 -8.05
C ASN A 112 18.83 -12.60 -7.17
N VAL A 113 18.28 -13.69 -7.71
CA VAL A 113 17.49 -14.66 -6.93
C VAL A 113 18.41 -15.43 -5.99
N MET A 114 18.00 -15.55 -4.73
CA MET A 114 18.72 -16.32 -3.70
C MET A 114 18.89 -17.79 -4.09
N MET A 115 19.86 -18.46 -3.49
CA MET A 115 20.04 -19.92 -3.62
C MET A 115 18.99 -20.71 -2.84
N GLY A 116 18.46 -20.13 -1.77
CA GLY A 116 17.44 -20.74 -0.91
C GLY A 116 17.46 -20.24 0.51
N TYR A 117 16.55 -20.74 1.33
CA TYR A 117 16.51 -20.48 2.77
C TYR A 117 17.47 -21.44 3.48
N LEU A 118 18.25 -20.90 4.43
CA LEU A 118 19.23 -21.68 5.19
C LEU A 118 18.53 -22.78 6.00
N ASP A 119 18.99 -24.01 5.83
CA ASP A 119 18.48 -25.22 6.50
C ASP A 119 16.96 -25.46 6.31
N GLN A 120 16.36 -24.90 5.23
CA GLN A 120 14.94 -25.04 4.89
C GLN A 120 14.74 -25.44 3.43
N PRO A 121 15.14 -26.66 3.02
CA PRO A 121 15.05 -27.08 1.62
C PRO A 121 13.61 -27.22 1.12
N GLU A 122 12.68 -27.60 1.97
CA GLU A 122 11.26 -27.73 1.62
C GLU A 122 10.65 -26.35 1.34
N GLU A 123 10.90 -25.36 2.21
CA GLU A 123 10.43 -23.98 2.00
C GLU A 123 11.08 -23.38 0.75
N THR A 124 12.35 -23.69 0.49
CA THR A 124 13.03 -23.28 -0.74
C THR A 124 12.34 -23.85 -1.97
N ALA A 125 12.04 -25.15 -1.98
CA ALA A 125 11.36 -25.81 -3.09
C ALA A 125 9.93 -25.30 -3.31
N ASN A 126 9.26 -24.79 -2.27
CA ASN A 126 7.94 -24.19 -2.38
C ASN A 126 7.96 -22.88 -3.17
N VAL A 127 9.05 -22.09 -3.05
CA VAL A 127 9.14 -20.76 -3.64
C VAL A 127 10.07 -20.67 -4.85
N ILE A 128 11.02 -21.59 -5.02
CA ILE A 128 11.91 -21.64 -6.19
C ILE A 128 11.61 -22.90 -7.01
N LYS A 129 11.15 -22.69 -8.25
CA LYS A 129 10.81 -23.77 -9.19
C LYS A 129 11.45 -23.47 -10.54
N ASP A 130 12.25 -24.38 -11.05
CA ASP A 130 12.94 -24.24 -12.34
C ASP A 130 13.77 -22.95 -12.46
N GLY A 131 14.43 -22.54 -11.35
CA GLY A 131 15.22 -21.32 -11.28
C GLY A 131 14.41 -20.03 -11.27
N ARG A 132 13.10 -20.12 -11.02
CA ARG A 132 12.16 -18.99 -10.94
C ARG A 132 11.65 -18.88 -9.51
N PHE A 133 11.69 -17.67 -8.97
CA PHE A 133 11.25 -17.36 -7.63
C PHE A 133 9.82 -16.83 -7.64
N TYR A 134 8.93 -17.49 -6.95
CA TYR A 134 7.54 -17.14 -6.74
C TYR A 134 7.45 -16.25 -5.50
N THR A 135 7.24 -14.95 -5.71
CA THR A 135 7.38 -13.95 -4.65
C THR A 135 6.25 -13.95 -3.63
N GLY A 136 5.10 -14.50 -3.98
CA GLY A 136 3.87 -14.37 -3.22
C GLY A 136 3.26 -12.97 -3.28
N ASP A 137 3.88 -12.03 -3.99
CA ASP A 137 3.31 -10.71 -4.29
C ASP A 137 2.48 -10.78 -5.57
N LEU A 138 1.41 -9.99 -5.62
CA LEU A 138 0.52 -9.89 -6.78
C LEU A 138 0.73 -8.55 -7.46
N GLY A 139 0.66 -8.58 -8.78
CA GLY A 139 0.83 -7.37 -9.58
C GLY A 139 0.45 -7.55 -11.03
N LYS A 140 0.67 -6.50 -11.80
CA LYS A 140 0.49 -6.47 -13.25
C LYS A 140 1.47 -5.51 -13.90
N PHE A 141 1.65 -5.64 -15.19
CA PHE A 141 2.31 -4.63 -16.01
C PHE A 141 1.28 -3.72 -16.67
N ASP A 142 1.64 -2.45 -16.84
CA ASP A 142 0.94 -1.57 -17.78
C ASP A 142 1.49 -1.72 -19.21
N ASP A 143 0.91 -0.99 -20.16
CA ASP A 143 1.28 -1.05 -21.56
C ASP A 143 2.70 -0.51 -21.84
N GLU A 144 3.25 0.31 -20.91
CA GLU A 144 4.61 0.85 -21.00
C GLU A 144 5.65 -0.05 -20.31
N GLY A 145 5.20 -1.13 -19.67
CA GLY A 145 6.05 -2.12 -19.02
C GLY A 145 6.45 -1.76 -17.58
N HIS A 146 5.73 -0.84 -16.93
CA HIS A 146 5.90 -0.59 -15.51
C HIS A 146 5.18 -1.66 -14.69
N LEU A 147 5.82 -2.11 -13.61
CA LEU A 147 5.27 -3.07 -12.68
C LEU A 147 4.42 -2.35 -11.61
N TRP A 148 3.21 -2.83 -11.40
CA TRP A 148 2.28 -2.35 -10.37
C TRP A 148 2.03 -3.46 -9.36
N ILE A 149 2.32 -3.18 -8.09
CA ILE A 149 2.04 -4.12 -6.99
C ILE A 149 0.62 -3.88 -6.53
N THR A 150 -0.19 -4.94 -6.46
CA THR A 150 -1.60 -4.86 -6.06
C THR A 150 -1.88 -5.45 -4.68
N GLY A 151 -0.99 -6.31 -4.18
CA GLY A 151 -1.13 -6.91 -2.85
C GLY A 151 -0.30 -8.17 -2.67
N ARG A 152 -0.69 -8.95 -1.66
CA ARG A 152 -0.05 -10.23 -1.34
C ARG A 152 -1.01 -11.39 -1.55
N LYS A 153 -0.55 -12.46 -2.20
CA LYS A 153 -1.34 -13.68 -2.46
C LYS A 153 -1.99 -14.27 -1.19
N LYS A 154 -1.24 -14.29 -0.09
CA LYS A 154 -1.73 -14.78 1.21
C LYS A 154 -2.77 -13.89 1.89
N ASN A 155 -2.87 -12.64 1.46
CA ASN A 155 -3.81 -11.67 2.02
C ASN A 155 -5.10 -11.56 1.20
N VAL A 156 -5.12 -12.16 0.00
CA VAL A 156 -6.31 -12.11 -0.87
C VAL A 156 -7.50 -12.70 -0.15
N ILE A 157 -8.57 -11.94 -0.12
CA ILE A 157 -9.86 -12.40 0.41
C ILE A 157 -10.67 -12.92 -0.76
N VAL A 158 -10.93 -14.23 -0.77
CA VAL A 158 -11.79 -14.85 -1.77
C VAL A 158 -13.22 -14.83 -1.26
N MET A 159 -14.06 -14.04 -1.92
CA MET A 159 -15.48 -13.94 -1.59
C MET A 159 -16.24 -15.21 -2.02
N LYS A 160 -17.41 -15.49 -1.41
CA LYS A 160 -18.23 -16.69 -1.75
C LYS A 160 -18.65 -16.75 -3.23
N ASN A 161 -18.69 -15.61 -3.91
CA ASN A 161 -18.95 -15.53 -5.36
C ASN A 161 -17.72 -15.77 -6.23
N GLY A 162 -16.58 -16.19 -5.64
CA GLY A 162 -15.31 -16.45 -6.31
C GLY A 162 -14.52 -15.21 -6.69
N LYS A 163 -14.98 -13.99 -6.36
CA LYS A 163 -14.25 -12.76 -6.65
C LYS A 163 -13.17 -12.49 -5.60
N ASN A 164 -12.03 -12.05 -6.07
CA ASN A 164 -10.89 -11.67 -5.23
C ASN A 164 -11.02 -10.21 -4.78
N VAL A 165 -10.77 -9.99 -3.49
CA VAL A 165 -10.58 -8.67 -2.90
C VAL A 165 -9.13 -8.58 -2.43
N PHE A 166 -8.42 -7.56 -2.88
CA PHE A 166 -7.07 -7.22 -2.45
C PHE A 166 -7.15 -6.19 -1.32
N PRO A 167 -6.92 -6.58 -0.07
CA PRO A 167 -7.09 -5.68 1.08
C PRO A 167 -6.31 -4.39 0.93
N GLU A 168 -5.07 -4.48 0.45
CA GLU A 168 -4.14 -3.35 0.32
C GLU A 168 -4.69 -2.25 -0.59
N GLU A 169 -5.50 -2.60 -1.59
CA GLU A 169 -6.14 -1.63 -2.48
C GLU A 169 -7.08 -0.68 -1.71
N ILE A 170 -7.89 -1.24 -0.81
CA ILE A 170 -8.86 -0.47 -0.03
C ILE A 170 -8.17 0.21 1.16
N GLU A 171 -7.27 -0.49 1.84
CA GLU A 171 -6.47 0.04 2.93
C GLU A 171 -5.68 1.28 2.49
N SER A 172 -5.08 1.26 1.31
CA SER A 172 -4.35 2.42 0.77
C SER A 172 -5.22 3.67 0.57
N ILE A 173 -6.53 3.51 0.40
CA ILE A 173 -7.47 4.63 0.31
C ILE A 173 -7.78 5.16 1.71
N ILE A 174 -7.99 4.26 2.67
CA ILE A 174 -8.34 4.59 4.06
C ILE A 174 -7.15 5.21 4.79
N ASP A 175 -5.94 4.71 4.55
CA ASP A 175 -4.70 5.22 5.16
C ASP A 175 -4.35 6.64 4.73
N LYS A 176 -4.96 7.16 3.64
CA LYS A 176 -4.83 8.57 3.22
C LYS A 176 -5.68 9.53 4.04
N LEU A 177 -6.63 9.04 4.81
CA LEU A 177 -7.51 9.90 5.62
C LEU A 177 -6.71 10.56 6.74
N PRO A 178 -6.93 11.83 7.04
CA PRO A 178 -6.08 12.61 7.94
C PRO A 178 -6.03 12.06 9.36
N TYR A 179 -7.09 11.38 9.77
CA TYR A 179 -7.22 10.78 11.09
C TYR A 179 -6.72 9.33 11.16
N THR A 180 -6.41 8.69 10.05
CA THR A 180 -5.96 7.30 10.03
C THR A 180 -4.46 7.21 10.27
N SER A 181 -4.05 6.40 11.22
CA SER A 181 -2.66 5.98 11.42
C SER A 181 -2.35 4.74 10.59
N GLU A 182 -3.25 3.76 10.64
CA GLU A 182 -3.16 2.51 9.89
C GLU A 182 -4.54 1.86 9.78
N SER A 183 -4.73 1.02 8.75
CA SER A 183 -5.97 0.26 8.58
C SER A 183 -5.71 -1.19 8.21
N MET A 184 -6.69 -2.06 8.47
CA MET A 184 -6.63 -3.46 8.10
C MET A 184 -8.03 -3.95 7.70
N LEU A 185 -8.14 -4.44 6.47
CA LEU A 185 -9.33 -5.11 5.99
C LEU A 185 -9.35 -6.56 6.42
N PHE A 186 -10.48 -7.05 6.86
CA PHE A 186 -10.69 -8.44 7.23
C PHE A 186 -12.13 -8.86 6.96
N THR A 187 -12.42 -10.15 7.08
CA THR A 187 -13.75 -10.68 6.85
C THR A 187 -14.37 -11.22 8.11
N ARG A 188 -15.70 -11.15 8.14
CA ARG A 188 -16.53 -11.86 9.11
C ARG A 188 -17.69 -12.55 8.41
N GLU A 189 -18.09 -13.67 8.96
CA GLU A 189 -19.30 -14.37 8.51
C GLU A 189 -20.52 -13.77 9.20
N LYS A 190 -21.51 -13.38 8.39
CA LYS A 190 -22.81 -12.87 8.84
C LYS A 190 -23.90 -13.53 8.02
N HIS A 191 -24.86 -14.21 8.69
CA HIS A 191 -25.96 -14.93 8.03
C HIS A 191 -25.50 -15.84 6.89
N ASN A 192 -24.41 -16.57 7.11
CA ASN A 192 -23.78 -17.42 6.09
C ASN A 192 -23.22 -16.67 4.87
N GLU A 193 -23.01 -15.34 4.96
CA GLU A 193 -22.32 -14.53 3.96
C GLU A 193 -20.99 -14.00 4.53
N LEU A 194 -19.96 -13.95 3.67
CA LEU A 194 -18.69 -13.35 4.01
C LEU A 194 -18.77 -11.86 3.74
N VAL A 195 -18.65 -11.05 4.78
CA VAL A 195 -18.73 -9.59 4.69
C VAL A 195 -17.41 -8.92 5.07
N LEU A 196 -17.08 -7.84 4.38
CA LEU A 196 -15.86 -7.08 4.60
C LEU A 196 -16.02 -6.10 5.76
N TRP A 197 -15.00 -6.09 6.62
CA TRP A 197 -14.87 -5.19 7.75
C TRP A 197 -13.53 -4.48 7.66
N VAL A 198 -13.44 -3.28 8.23
CA VAL A 198 -12.18 -2.59 8.35
C VAL A 198 -11.92 -2.21 9.81
N LYS A 199 -10.70 -2.51 10.30
CA LYS A 199 -10.17 -1.93 11.53
C LYS A 199 -9.38 -0.69 11.14
N ILE A 200 -9.64 0.43 11.80
CA ILE A 200 -8.96 1.70 11.63
C ILE A 200 -8.34 2.09 12.96
N VAL A 201 -7.04 2.22 13.00
CA VAL A 201 -6.33 2.86 14.10
C VAL A 201 -6.30 4.34 13.82
N TYR A 202 -6.99 5.11 14.65
CA TYR A 202 -7.03 6.56 14.48
C TYR A 202 -5.94 7.26 15.28
N LYS A 203 -5.61 8.48 14.87
CA LYS A 203 -4.67 9.38 15.56
C LYS A 203 -5.42 10.15 16.65
N PRO A 204 -5.13 9.94 17.95
CA PRO A 204 -5.82 10.66 19.03
C PRO A 204 -5.71 12.19 18.88
N GLU A 205 -4.55 12.67 18.39
CA GLU A 205 -4.27 14.09 18.18
C GLU A 205 -5.29 14.74 17.24
N TYR A 206 -5.85 13.98 16.31
CA TYR A 206 -6.87 14.50 15.40
C TYR A 206 -8.12 14.97 16.13
N LEU A 207 -8.55 14.24 17.17
CA LEU A 207 -9.71 14.64 18.01
C LEU A 207 -9.38 15.86 18.85
N GLU A 208 -8.18 15.92 19.42
CA GLU A 208 -7.69 17.04 20.20
C GLU A 208 -7.59 18.33 19.37
N ASP A 209 -6.96 18.24 18.18
CA ASP A 209 -6.74 19.36 17.28
C ASP A 209 -8.04 19.91 16.67
N THR A 210 -9.02 19.04 16.43
CA THR A 210 -10.30 19.44 15.79
C THR A 210 -11.39 19.79 16.81
N GLY A 211 -11.25 19.37 18.06
CA GLY A 211 -12.27 19.52 19.09
C GLY A 211 -13.55 18.69 18.83
N VAL A 212 -13.51 17.75 17.91
CA VAL A 212 -14.65 16.89 17.54
C VAL A 212 -14.84 15.81 18.60
N THR A 213 -16.06 15.61 19.06
CA THR A 213 -16.38 14.52 19.97
C THR A 213 -16.22 13.16 19.29
N PHE A 214 -15.96 12.11 20.08
CA PHE A 214 -15.82 10.76 19.52
C PHE A 214 -17.08 10.30 18.77
N ALA A 215 -18.27 10.69 19.22
CA ALA A 215 -19.54 10.37 18.54
C ALA A 215 -19.65 11.02 17.15
N GLU A 216 -19.28 12.29 17.03
CA GLU A 216 -19.22 12.99 15.74
C GLU A 216 -18.15 12.42 14.83
N PHE A 217 -17.00 12.05 15.39
CA PHE A 217 -15.93 11.37 14.65
C PHE A 217 -16.41 10.05 14.06
N VAL A 218 -17.12 9.21 14.83
CA VAL A 218 -17.72 7.96 14.34
C VAL A 218 -18.66 8.22 13.17
N GLN A 219 -19.49 9.29 13.21
CA GLN A 219 -20.36 9.66 12.09
C GLN A 219 -19.56 10.12 10.87
N THR A 220 -18.50 10.87 11.08
CA THR A 220 -17.58 11.31 10.00
C THR A 220 -16.97 10.11 9.31
N VAL A 221 -16.41 9.16 10.06
CA VAL A 221 -15.83 7.92 9.49
C VAL A 221 -16.88 7.15 8.70
N ARG A 222 -18.09 6.98 9.25
CA ARG A 222 -19.19 6.31 8.56
C ARG A 222 -19.50 6.95 7.22
N GLY A 223 -19.65 8.28 7.18
CA GLY A 223 -19.93 9.01 5.94
C GLY A 223 -18.82 8.86 4.90
N VAL A 224 -17.55 8.89 5.34
CA VAL A 224 -16.41 8.70 4.43
C VAL A 224 -16.36 7.28 3.88
N LEU A 225 -16.58 6.25 4.71
CA LEU A 225 -16.60 4.86 4.26
C LEU A 225 -17.78 4.58 3.32
N ALA A 226 -18.94 5.21 3.54
CA ALA A 226 -20.06 5.16 2.62
C ALA A 226 -19.69 5.76 1.24
N ALA A 227 -19.02 6.91 1.22
CA ALA A 227 -18.55 7.52 -0.02
C ALA A 227 -17.46 6.70 -0.74
N ILE A 228 -16.65 5.95 0.00
CA ILE A 228 -15.70 4.98 -0.57
C ILE A 228 -16.49 3.82 -1.21
N ASN A 229 -17.49 3.30 -0.54
CA ASN A 229 -18.34 2.21 -1.06
C ASN A 229 -19.02 2.60 -2.38
N GLU A 230 -19.47 3.85 -2.55
CA GLU A 230 -20.09 4.31 -3.80
C GLU A 230 -19.15 4.16 -5.02
N LYS A 231 -17.83 4.18 -4.80
CA LYS A 231 -16.81 4.05 -5.85
C LYS A 231 -16.34 2.62 -6.05
N LEU A 232 -16.67 1.72 -5.13
CA LEU A 232 -16.27 0.33 -5.17
C LEU A 232 -17.37 -0.55 -5.78
N PRO A 233 -17.01 -1.65 -6.48
CA PRO A 233 -17.98 -2.66 -6.89
C PRO A 233 -18.60 -3.32 -5.64
N LYS A 234 -19.86 -3.74 -5.73
CA LYS A 234 -20.66 -4.26 -4.59
C LYS A 234 -19.96 -5.34 -3.76
N TYR A 235 -19.19 -6.24 -4.38
CA TYR A 235 -18.49 -7.31 -3.68
C TYR A 235 -17.28 -6.82 -2.84
N LYS A 236 -16.85 -5.56 -3.02
CA LYS A 236 -15.80 -4.89 -2.24
C LYS A 236 -16.38 -3.94 -1.19
N HIS A 237 -17.69 -3.84 -1.04
CA HIS A 237 -18.29 -2.93 -0.07
C HIS A 237 -17.92 -3.30 1.36
N LEU A 238 -17.49 -2.29 2.10
CA LEU A 238 -17.28 -2.36 3.54
C LEU A 238 -18.65 -2.34 4.24
N HIS A 239 -18.87 -3.27 5.15
CA HIS A 239 -20.15 -3.37 5.87
C HIS A 239 -20.09 -2.78 7.27
N ARG A 240 -18.92 -2.84 7.90
CA ARG A 240 -18.70 -2.33 9.25
C ARG A 240 -17.26 -1.92 9.45
N PHE A 241 -17.01 -1.14 10.49
CA PHE A 241 -15.69 -0.72 10.90
C PHE A 241 -15.48 -0.79 12.42
N LEU A 242 -14.21 -0.97 12.82
CA LEU A 242 -13.74 -0.87 14.19
C LEU A 242 -12.83 0.34 14.29
N LEU A 243 -13.03 1.17 15.30
CA LEU A 243 -12.14 2.30 15.61
C LEU A 243 -11.40 2.03 16.90
N THR A 244 -10.10 2.26 16.91
CA THR A 244 -9.24 2.15 18.09
C THR A 244 -8.07 3.10 17.93
N ASP A 245 -7.47 3.53 19.05
CA ASP A 245 -6.19 4.22 19.12
C ASP A 245 -5.02 3.25 19.37
N GLU A 246 -5.34 1.98 19.66
CA GLU A 246 -4.35 0.95 19.94
C GLU A 246 -3.67 0.48 18.64
N PRO A 247 -2.31 0.60 18.54
CA PRO A 247 -1.57 0.14 17.36
C PRO A 247 -1.76 -1.34 17.09
N MET A 248 -1.71 -1.71 15.80
CA MET A 248 -1.78 -3.12 15.37
C MET A 248 -0.49 -3.87 15.71
N ILE A 249 -0.59 -5.19 15.82
CA ILE A 249 0.56 -6.09 16.03
C ILE A 249 1.40 -6.10 14.76
N LYS A 250 2.68 -5.71 14.88
CA LYS A 250 3.60 -5.57 13.74
C LYS A 250 4.85 -6.45 13.87
N THR A 251 5.50 -6.65 12.75
CA THR A 251 6.85 -7.17 12.68
C THR A 251 7.86 -6.08 13.06
N THR A 252 9.14 -6.46 13.23
CA THR A 252 10.26 -5.50 13.39
C THR A 252 10.40 -4.55 12.21
N THR A 253 9.93 -4.95 11.03
CA THR A 253 9.90 -4.13 9.80
C THR A 253 8.59 -3.35 9.63
N GLN A 254 7.82 -3.17 10.70
CA GLN A 254 6.58 -2.40 10.73
C GLN A 254 5.43 -2.92 9.84
N LYS A 255 5.46 -4.20 9.45
CA LYS A 255 4.36 -4.84 8.69
C LYS A 255 3.35 -5.47 9.64
N VAL A 256 2.06 -5.22 9.41
CA VAL A 256 0.96 -5.78 10.23
C VAL A 256 0.95 -7.31 10.16
N LYS A 257 0.93 -7.95 11.33
CA LYS A 257 0.75 -9.41 11.47
C LYS A 257 -0.76 -9.73 11.45
N ARG A 258 -1.36 -9.75 10.27
CA ARG A 258 -2.81 -9.87 10.05
C ARG A 258 -3.45 -11.01 10.85
N ASN A 259 -2.85 -12.21 10.85
CA ASN A 259 -3.42 -13.37 11.55
C ASN A 259 -3.52 -13.11 13.06
N LEU A 260 -2.44 -12.60 13.67
CA LEU A 260 -2.44 -12.29 15.11
C LEU A 260 -3.40 -11.15 15.45
N GLU A 261 -3.54 -10.18 14.55
CA GLU A 261 -4.48 -9.09 14.73
C GLU A 261 -5.94 -9.56 14.62
N ILE A 262 -6.22 -10.48 13.70
CA ILE A 262 -7.55 -11.12 13.60
C ILE A 262 -7.85 -11.95 14.85
N GLU A 263 -6.88 -12.71 15.37
CA GLU A 263 -7.03 -13.46 16.62
C GLU A 263 -7.34 -12.53 17.79
N LYS A 264 -6.60 -11.40 17.90
CA LYS A 264 -6.84 -10.36 18.91
C LYS A 264 -8.25 -9.80 18.79
N ILE A 265 -8.68 -9.43 17.60
CA ILE A 265 -10.04 -8.96 17.32
C ILE A 265 -11.07 -10.02 17.74
N ASN A 266 -10.82 -11.30 17.48
CA ASN A 266 -11.72 -12.39 17.84
C ASN A 266 -11.82 -12.60 19.37
N GLN A 267 -10.71 -12.42 20.11
CA GLN A 267 -10.66 -12.58 21.57
C GLN A 267 -11.29 -11.39 22.29
N GLN A 268 -11.09 -10.17 21.78
CA GLN A 268 -11.61 -8.94 22.34
C GLN A 268 -13.07 -8.67 21.94
N TRP A 269 -13.64 -9.55 21.09
CA TRP A 269 -14.97 -9.38 20.56
C TRP A 269 -16.04 -9.49 21.65
N GLN A 270 -16.43 -8.35 22.23
CA GLN A 270 -17.71 -8.16 22.86
C GLN A 270 -18.57 -7.33 21.91
N GLU A 271 -19.83 -7.69 21.72
CA GLU A 271 -20.75 -7.00 20.80
C GLU A 271 -20.86 -5.49 21.07
N GLU A 272 -20.53 -5.06 22.28
CA GLU A 272 -20.53 -3.67 22.74
C GLU A 272 -19.40 -2.81 22.16
N LEU A 273 -18.27 -3.38 21.78
CA LEU A 273 -17.18 -2.66 21.09
C LEU A 273 -17.44 -2.49 19.58
N CYS A 274 -18.39 -3.21 19.07
CA CYS A 274 -18.95 -2.96 17.77
C CYS A 274 -19.97 -1.86 17.90
N TYR A 275 -19.51 -0.61 17.81
CA TYR A 275 -20.46 0.45 17.51
C TYR A 275 -21.37 -0.07 16.41
N ASN A 276 -22.68 0.11 16.57
CA ASN A 276 -23.71 -0.35 15.64
C ASN A 276 -23.55 0.33 14.28
N ASN A 277 -22.40 0.07 13.64
CA ASN A 277 -21.80 0.80 12.53
C ASN A 277 -21.99 -0.03 11.26
N SER A 278 -23.24 -0.27 10.90
CA SER A 278 -23.56 -0.55 9.49
C SER A 278 -23.24 0.72 8.70
N ILE A 279 -22.40 0.58 7.70
CA ILE A 279 -22.07 1.60 6.69
C ILE A 279 -23.22 1.65 5.70
#